data_67420cb73b2ccfaa5f30962b17a16376
#
_entry.id   67420cb73b2ccfaa5f30962b17a16376
#
_cell.length_a   1.000
_cell.length_b   1.000
_cell.length_c   1.000
_cell.angle_alpha   90.00
_cell.angle_beta   90.00
_cell.angle_gamma   90.00
#
_symmetry.space_group_name_H-M   'P 1'
#
loop_
_entity.id
_entity.type
_entity.pdbx_description
1 polymer ?
#
loop_
_entity_poly.entity_id
_entity_poly.type
_entity_poly.pdbx_seq_one_letter_code
_entity_poly.pdbx_strand_id
1 'polypeptide(L)'
;MYTTVDDIRNQVITTKAGQVKLGDIAVIEKGYMDPPSNIMHVNGKRAIGIGVSTDPQRDVVQTGKNVKAKLDELLPLMPVGLELQSLYLENEIANEANNGFIINLIESILIVIVIIMLVMGLRAGMLIGSSLIFSIGGTLLIMSFFGVGLNRTSLAGFIIAMGMLVDNAIVVTDNAQIAIARGVDRRKALIDGATGPQWG
;
A
#
# COMPACT_ATOMS: atom_id res chain seq x y z
N MET A 1 38.04 -17.58 1.84
CA MET A 1 36.67 -17.86 2.28
C MET A 1 36.44 -19.35 2.09
N TYR A 2 36.06 -20.10 3.13
CA TYR A 2 35.89 -21.54 3.03
C TYR A 2 34.56 -21.81 2.33
N THR A 3 34.58 -22.60 1.26
CA THR A 3 33.41 -22.92 0.45
C THR A 3 32.96 -24.37 0.59
N THR A 4 33.90 -25.25 0.96
CA THR A 4 33.65 -26.68 1.10
C THR A 4 34.09 -27.21 2.47
N VAL A 5 33.54 -28.37 2.85
CA VAL A 5 33.93 -29.07 4.09
C VAL A 5 35.42 -29.48 4.01
N ASP A 6 35.91 -29.81 2.81
CA ASP A 6 37.30 -30.24 2.61
C ASP A 6 38.28 -29.06 2.76
N ASP A 7 37.88 -27.83 2.43
CA ASP A 7 38.70 -26.61 2.70
C ASP A 7 38.95 -26.46 4.21
N ILE A 8 37.90 -26.70 5.01
CA ILE A 8 38.00 -26.62 6.47
C ILE A 8 38.81 -27.78 7.02
N ARG A 9 38.62 -28.99 6.48
CA ARG A 9 39.33 -30.21 6.92
C ARG A 9 40.83 -30.08 6.68
N ASN A 10 41.26 -29.47 5.58
CA ASN A 10 42.63 -29.27 5.21
C ASN A 10 43.29 -28.01 5.83
N GLN A 11 42.54 -27.27 6.65
CA GLN A 11 43.09 -26.11 7.34
C GLN A 11 44.20 -26.52 8.30
N VAL A 12 45.35 -25.85 8.21
CA VAL A 12 46.49 -26.13 9.08
C VAL A 12 46.45 -25.19 10.29
N ILE A 13 46.49 -25.77 11.48
CA ILE A 13 46.56 -25.05 12.75
C ILE A 13 47.97 -25.19 13.30
N THR A 14 48.57 -24.08 13.70
CA THR A 14 49.88 -24.06 14.37
C THR A 14 49.71 -24.24 15.86
N THR A 15 50.21 -25.32 16.40
CA THR A 15 50.24 -25.64 17.83
C THR A 15 51.66 -25.54 18.38
N LYS A 16 51.80 -25.58 19.72
CA LYS A 16 53.12 -25.61 20.35
C LYS A 16 53.96 -26.85 19.99
N ALA A 17 53.32 -27.91 19.52
CA ALA A 17 53.95 -29.19 19.11
C ALA A 17 54.21 -29.30 17.61
N GLY A 18 53.80 -28.29 16.79
CA GLY A 18 53.94 -28.32 15.34
C GLY A 18 52.67 -27.94 14.59
N GLN A 19 52.69 -28.10 13.27
CA GLN A 19 51.53 -27.85 12.42
C GLN A 19 50.70 -29.11 12.27
N VAL A 20 49.39 -29.03 12.48
CA VAL A 20 48.46 -30.16 12.38
C VAL A 20 47.25 -29.74 11.53
N LYS A 21 46.73 -30.62 10.69
CA LYS A 21 45.50 -30.35 9.96
C LYS A 21 44.30 -30.50 10.89
N LEU A 22 43.29 -29.63 10.67
CA LEU A 22 42.08 -29.67 11.47
C LEU A 22 41.34 -31.01 11.37
N GLY A 23 41.35 -31.63 10.21
CA GLY A 23 40.78 -32.96 9.97
C GLY A 23 41.46 -34.12 10.69
N ASP A 24 42.70 -33.92 11.19
CA ASP A 24 43.44 -34.96 11.95
C ASP A 24 43.05 -34.99 13.43
N ILE A 25 42.47 -33.87 13.94
CA ILE A 25 42.13 -33.71 15.36
C ILE A 25 40.60 -33.55 15.61
N ALA A 26 39.81 -33.34 14.56
CA ALA A 26 38.37 -33.14 14.65
C ALA A 26 37.62 -33.79 13.49
N VAL A 27 36.45 -34.35 13.78
CA VAL A 27 35.49 -34.76 12.75
C VAL A 27 34.72 -33.57 12.27
N ILE A 28 34.81 -33.27 10.97
CA ILE A 28 34.19 -32.08 10.39
C ILE A 28 33.08 -32.55 9.45
N GLU A 29 31.85 -32.20 9.82
CA GLU A 29 30.63 -32.53 9.07
C GLU A 29 29.77 -31.29 8.87
N LYS A 30 29.07 -31.26 7.74
CA LYS A 30 28.06 -30.23 7.49
C LYS A 30 26.72 -30.69 8.08
N GLY A 31 26.25 -30.02 9.11
CA GLY A 31 24.99 -30.38 9.78
C GLY A 31 24.22 -29.14 10.23
N TYR A 32 23.08 -29.39 10.80
CA TYR A 32 22.30 -28.36 11.50
C TYR A 32 22.83 -28.23 12.95
N MET A 33 22.67 -27.00 13.49
CA MET A 33 23.02 -26.77 14.90
C MET A 33 22.10 -27.57 15.81
N ASP A 34 22.71 -28.28 16.77
CA ASP A 34 22.00 -29.06 17.79
C ASP A 34 22.42 -28.60 19.20
N PRO A 35 21.50 -28.12 20.03
CA PRO A 35 20.06 -27.95 19.81
C PRO A 35 19.76 -26.81 18.83
N PRO A 36 18.70 -26.93 18.00
CA PRO A 36 18.35 -25.93 17.03
C PRO A 36 17.89 -24.63 17.72
N SER A 37 18.47 -23.49 17.35
CA SER A 37 18.19 -22.19 17.96
C SER A 37 16.89 -21.55 17.47
N ASN A 38 16.48 -21.83 16.23
CA ASN A 38 15.27 -21.31 15.61
C ASN A 38 14.46 -22.43 14.99
N ILE A 39 13.31 -22.72 15.58
CA ILE A 39 12.39 -23.73 15.08
C ILE A 39 11.07 -23.05 14.75
N MET A 40 10.60 -23.21 13.53
CA MET A 40 9.28 -22.79 13.11
C MET A 40 8.36 -24.00 13.01
N HIS A 41 7.16 -23.87 13.56
CA HIS A 41 6.10 -24.86 13.41
C HIS A 41 4.86 -24.18 12.83
N VAL A 42 4.22 -24.84 11.88
CA VAL A 42 2.93 -24.43 11.31
C VAL A 42 2.00 -25.61 11.44
N ASN A 43 0.85 -25.43 12.10
CA ASN A 43 -0.12 -26.51 12.38
C ASN A 43 0.51 -27.77 13.05
N GLY A 44 1.47 -27.57 13.94
CA GLY A 44 2.16 -28.64 14.66
C GLY A 44 3.25 -29.39 13.84
N LYS A 45 3.44 -29.07 12.56
CA LYS A 45 4.48 -29.61 11.70
C LYS A 45 5.67 -28.66 11.62
N ARG A 46 6.90 -29.20 11.53
CA ARG A 46 8.09 -28.37 11.26
C ARG A 46 7.96 -27.69 9.91
N ALA A 47 8.30 -26.41 9.84
CA ALA A 47 8.20 -25.61 8.66
C ALA A 47 9.45 -24.74 8.46
N ILE A 48 9.67 -24.35 7.20
CA ILE A 48 10.66 -23.34 6.80
C ILE A 48 9.90 -22.13 6.32
N GLY A 49 10.17 -20.97 6.94
CA GLY A 49 9.58 -19.71 6.53
C GLY A 49 10.39 -19.07 5.40
N ILE A 50 9.70 -18.71 4.32
CA ILE A 50 10.27 -17.91 3.23
C ILE A 50 9.58 -16.56 3.25
N GLY A 51 10.33 -15.48 3.46
CA GLY A 51 9.86 -14.11 3.40
C GLY A 51 10.27 -13.46 2.08
N VAL A 52 9.30 -12.87 1.38
CA VAL A 52 9.55 -12.04 0.19
C VAL A 52 9.21 -10.61 0.55
N SER A 53 10.19 -9.72 0.50
CA SER A 53 10.01 -8.29 0.75
C SER A 53 9.91 -7.54 -0.57
N THR A 54 8.96 -6.61 -0.65
CA THR A 54 8.81 -5.72 -1.80
C THR A 54 9.75 -4.53 -1.66
N ASP A 55 10.39 -4.13 -2.75
CA ASP A 55 11.13 -2.88 -2.81
C ASP A 55 10.17 -1.69 -2.52
N PRO A 56 10.56 -0.72 -1.69
CA PRO A 56 9.72 0.45 -1.36
C PRO A 56 9.21 1.25 -2.57
N GLN A 57 9.88 1.15 -3.72
CA GLN A 57 9.50 1.82 -4.96
C GLN A 57 8.59 0.98 -5.87
N ARG A 58 8.27 -0.25 -5.48
CA ARG A 58 7.44 -1.16 -6.28
C ARG A 58 6.06 -1.36 -5.66
N ASP A 59 5.10 -1.63 -6.52
CA ASP A 59 3.74 -1.97 -6.11
C ASP A 59 3.72 -3.36 -5.45
N VAL A 60 3.26 -3.40 -4.20
CA VAL A 60 3.14 -4.63 -3.40
C VAL A 60 2.11 -5.59 -3.99
N VAL A 61 1.02 -5.07 -4.59
CA VAL A 61 -0.02 -5.90 -5.22
C VAL A 61 0.54 -6.61 -6.44
N GLN A 62 1.28 -5.88 -7.28
CA GLN A 62 1.91 -6.48 -8.47
C GLN A 62 3.00 -7.47 -8.09
N THR A 63 3.81 -7.16 -7.07
CA THR A 63 4.83 -8.09 -6.55
C THR A 63 4.18 -9.38 -6.05
N GLY A 64 3.09 -9.30 -5.30
CA GLY A 64 2.35 -10.48 -4.83
C GLY A 64 1.81 -11.35 -5.97
N LYS A 65 1.27 -10.74 -7.03
CA LYS A 65 0.84 -11.47 -8.24
C LYS A 65 2.00 -12.21 -8.91
N ASN A 66 3.17 -11.57 -9.03
CA ASN A 66 4.35 -12.16 -9.62
C ASN A 66 4.89 -13.33 -8.77
N VAL A 67 4.91 -13.16 -7.44
CA VAL A 67 5.30 -14.22 -6.50
C VAL A 67 4.36 -15.41 -6.61
N LYS A 68 3.04 -15.18 -6.62
CA LYS A 68 2.05 -16.24 -6.77
C LYS A 68 2.23 -17.00 -8.09
N ALA A 69 2.37 -16.29 -9.20
CA ALA A 69 2.62 -16.93 -10.49
C ALA A 69 3.91 -17.79 -10.49
N LYS A 70 4.95 -17.30 -9.81
CA LYS A 70 6.21 -18.07 -9.70
C LYS A 70 6.06 -19.28 -8.78
N LEU A 71 5.29 -19.19 -7.72
CA LEU A 71 4.98 -20.31 -6.85
C LEU A 71 4.16 -21.38 -7.57
N ASP A 72 3.16 -20.97 -8.35
CA ASP A 72 2.34 -21.89 -9.15
C ASP A 72 3.18 -22.65 -10.20
N GLU A 73 4.22 -22.01 -10.77
CA GLU A 73 5.19 -22.64 -11.68
C GLU A 73 6.08 -23.65 -10.93
N LEU A 74 6.47 -23.36 -9.68
CA LEU A 74 7.40 -24.18 -8.92
C LEU A 74 6.70 -25.33 -8.18
N LEU A 75 5.43 -25.20 -7.85
CA LEU A 75 4.65 -26.19 -7.11
C LEU A 75 4.74 -27.62 -7.70
N PRO A 76 4.64 -27.82 -9.04
CA PRO A 76 4.76 -29.14 -9.64
C PRO A 76 6.17 -29.75 -9.55
N LEU A 77 7.18 -28.93 -9.32
CA LEU A 77 8.58 -29.34 -9.21
C LEU A 77 8.99 -29.68 -7.76
N MET A 78 8.11 -29.42 -6.80
CA MET A 78 8.40 -29.67 -5.39
C MET A 78 8.37 -31.19 -5.08
N PRO A 79 9.28 -31.67 -4.19
CA PRO A 79 9.25 -33.04 -3.72
C PRO A 79 7.93 -33.40 -3.04
N VAL A 80 7.49 -34.64 -3.24
CA VAL A 80 6.29 -35.19 -2.59
C VAL A 80 6.45 -35.10 -1.05
N GLY A 81 5.45 -34.57 -0.37
CA GLY A 81 5.44 -34.39 1.08
C GLY A 81 5.73 -32.99 1.58
N LEU A 82 6.05 -32.03 0.69
CA LEU A 82 6.12 -30.61 1.01
C LEU A 82 4.76 -29.94 0.72
N GLU A 83 4.26 -29.24 1.71
CA GLU A 83 3.05 -28.42 1.59
C GLU A 83 3.44 -26.94 1.64
N LEU A 84 3.02 -26.16 0.65
CA LEU A 84 3.19 -24.72 0.65
C LEU A 84 1.99 -24.07 1.34
N GLN A 85 2.23 -23.33 2.43
CA GLN A 85 1.20 -22.60 3.13
C GLN A 85 1.55 -21.11 3.18
N SER A 86 0.66 -20.28 2.69
CA SER A 86 0.78 -18.83 2.82
C SER A 86 0.40 -18.41 4.24
N LEU A 87 1.30 -17.71 4.93
CA LEU A 87 1.09 -17.24 6.30
C LEU A 87 0.60 -15.79 6.36
N TYR A 88 1.17 -14.96 5.51
CA TYR A 88 0.86 -13.53 5.46
C TYR A 88 0.96 -13.03 4.02
N LEU A 89 -0.11 -12.48 3.51
CA LEU A 89 -0.23 -12.00 2.13
C LEU A 89 -0.51 -10.49 2.14
N GLU A 90 0.51 -9.69 2.28
CA GLU A 90 0.37 -8.22 2.33
C GLU A 90 -0.25 -7.65 1.05
N ASN A 91 0.00 -8.28 -0.09
CA ASN A 91 -0.58 -7.91 -1.37
C ASN A 91 -2.12 -8.05 -1.41
N GLU A 92 -2.68 -9.07 -0.76
CA GLU A 92 -4.14 -9.25 -0.66
C GLU A 92 -4.74 -8.21 0.27
N ILE A 93 -4.12 -7.98 1.44
CA ILE A 93 -4.54 -6.97 2.40
C ILE A 93 -4.48 -5.57 1.79
N ALA A 94 -3.41 -5.25 1.05
CA ALA A 94 -3.28 -3.96 0.38
C ALA A 94 -4.31 -3.78 -0.73
N ASN A 95 -4.57 -4.83 -1.53
CA ASN A 95 -5.57 -4.79 -2.58
C ASN A 95 -6.99 -4.62 -2.02
N GLU A 96 -7.31 -5.33 -0.95
CA GLU A 96 -8.60 -5.23 -0.25
C GLU A 96 -8.79 -3.83 0.36
N ALA A 97 -7.76 -3.29 1.00
CA ALA A 97 -7.77 -1.92 1.53
C ALA A 97 -7.95 -0.86 0.43
N ASN A 98 -7.28 -1.01 -0.72
CA ASN A 98 -7.41 -0.10 -1.85
C ASN A 98 -8.82 -0.14 -2.44
N ASN A 99 -9.37 -1.34 -2.65
CA ASN A 99 -10.73 -1.50 -3.17
C ASN A 99 -11.77 -0.94 -2.18
N GLY A 100 -11.64 -1.26 -0.89
CA GLY A 100 -12.50 -0.72 0.16
C GLY A 100 -12.46 0.81 0.19
N PHE A 101 -11.27 1.41 0.03
CA PHE A 101 -11.15 2.85 -0.04
C PHE A 101 -11.92 3.47 -1.23
N ILE A 102 -11.77 2.91 -2.43
CA ILE A 102 -12.47 3.42 -3.63
C ILE A 102 -13.99 3.35 -3.45
N ILE A 103 -14.49 2.25 -2.88
CA ILE A 103 -15.92 2.10 -2.57
C ILE A 103 -16.37 3.18 -1.57
N ASN A 104 -15.67 3.31 -0.45
CA ASN A 104 -15.97 4.29 0.58
C ASN A 104 -15.88 5.74 0.06
N LEU A 105 -14.94 6.02 -0.84
CA LEU A 105 -14.82 7.32 -1.49
C LEU A 105 -16.06 7.63 -2.34
N ILE A 106 -16.50 6.67 -3.16
CA ILE A 106 -17.70 6.84 -4.00
C ILE A 106 -18.94 7.01 -3.13
N GLU A 107 -19.12 6.20 -2.09
CA GLU A 107 -20.22 6.32 -1.14
C GLU A 107 -20.23 7.69 -0.46
N SER A 108 -19.07 8.15 0.01
CA SER A 108 -18.95 9.45 0.68
C SER A 108 -19.31 10.59 -0.26
N ILE A 109 -18.87 10.57 -1.51
CA ILE A 109 -19.22 11.55 -2.53
C ILE A 109 -20.74 11.56 -2.77
N LEU A 110 -21.35 10.40 -2.91
CA LEU A 110 -22.79 10.26 -3.14
C LEU A 110 -23.59 10.81 -1.96
N ILE A 111 -23.22 10.44 -0.73
CA ILE A 111 -23.88 10.93 0.49
C ILE A 111 -23.80 12.45 0.57
N VAL A 112 -22.63 13.02 0.36
CA VAL A 112 -22.42 14.48 0.38
C VAL A 112 -23.27 15.17 -0.68
N ILE A 113 -23.28 14.67 -1.91
CA ILE A 113 -24.10 15.24 -3.00
C ILE A 113 -25.59 15.20 -2.63
N VAL A 114 -26.07 14.06 -2.11
CA VAL A 114 -27.48 13.91 -1.71
C VAL A 114 -27.85 14.90 -0.59
N ILE A 115 -27.01 15.03 0.43
CA ILE A 115 -27.26 15.97 1.54
C ILE A 115 -27.29 17.41 1.01
N ILE A 116 -26.35 17.82 0.20
CA ILE A 116 -26.30 19.18 -0.37
C ILE A 116 -27.51 19.42 -1.28
N MET A 117 -27.92 18.44 -2.08
CA MET A 117 -29.13 18.54 -2.89
C MET A 117 -30.39 18.75 -2.05
N LEU A 118 -30.51 18.10 -0.89
CA LEU A 118 -31.64 18.23 0.00
C LEU A 118 -31.65 19.61 0.72
N VAL A 119 -30.48 20.10 1.12
CA VAL A 119 -30.37 21.34 1.90
C VAL A 119 -30.36 22.58 1.00
N MET A 120 -29.57 22.59 -0.05
CA MET A 120 -29.33 23.74 -0.94
C MET A 120 -30.07 23.67 -2.29
N GLY A 121 -30.72 22.54 -2.54
CA GLY A 121 -31.45 22.28 -3.78
C GLY A 121 -30.61 21.63 -4.89
N LEU A 122 -31.30 21.07 -5.88
CA LEU A 122 -30.75 20.24 -6.93
C LEU A 122 -29.63 20.92 -7.73
N ARG A 123 -29.78 22.22 -8.04
CA ARG A 123 -28.82 22.97 -8.84
C ARG A 123 -27.47 23.16 -8.13
N ALA A 124 -27.51 23.52 -6.85
CA ALA A 124 -26.30 23.68 -6.04
C ALA A 124 -25.62 22.34 -5.79
N GLY A 125 -26.39 21.31 -5.46
CA GLY A 125 -25.86 19.96 -5.26
C GLY A 125 -25.14 19.39 -6.49
N MET A 126 -25.70 19.59 -7.70
CA MET A 126 -25.02 19.18 -8.93
C MET A 126 -23.74 19.96 -9.19
N LEU A 127 -23.71 21.25 -8.92
CA LEU A 127 -22.54 22.10 -9.14
C LEU A 127 -21.40 21.72 -8.18
N ILE A 128 -21.69 21.58 -6.89
CA ILE A 128 -20.71 21.17 -5.89
C ILE A 128 -20.24 19.74 -6.14
N GLY A 129 -21.16 18.84 -6.44
CA GLY A 129 -20.83 17.45 -6.75
C GLY A 129 -19.93 17.29 -7.96
N SER A 130 -20.19 18.04 -9.04
CA SER A 130 -19.31 18.04 -10.22
C SER A 130 -17.92 18.59 -9.89
N SER A 131 -17.84 19.69 -9.14
CA SER A 131 -16.56 20.28 -8.69
C SER A 131 -15.75 19.26 -7.88
N LEU A 132 -16.40 18.54 -6.98
CA LEU A 132 -15.77 17.49 -6.16
C LEU A 132 -15.21 16.36 -7.02
N ILE A 133 -16.00 15.84 -7.96
CA ILE A 133 -15.57 14.78 -8.87
C ILE A 133 -14.37 15.21 -9.71
N PHE A 134 -14.40 16.43 -10.27
CA PHE A 134 -13.29 16.97 -11.06
C PHE A 134 -12.03 17.19 -10.21
N SER A 135 -12.16 17.68 -8.98
CA SER A 135 -11.01 17.88 -8.07
C SER A 135 -10.36 16.56 -7.69
N ILE A 136 -11.15 15.56 -7.31
CA ILE A 136 -10.64 14.22 -6.95
C ILE A 136 -10.03 13.55 -8.18
N GLY A 137 -10.74 13.53 -9.30
CA GLY A 137 -10.25 12.95 -10.55
C GLY A 137 -8.97 13.62 -11.04
N GLY A 138 -8.90 14.96 -10.97
CA GLY A 138 -7.70 15.72 -11.29
C GLY A 138 -6.52 15.37 -10.39
N THR A 139 -6.75 15.22 -9.08
CA THR A 139 -5.70 14.84 -8.12
C THR A 139 -5.19 13.43 -8.40
N LEU A 140 -6.08 12.46 -8.65
CA LEU A 140 -5.70 11.09 -9.00
C LEU A 140 -4.89 11.04 -10.30
N LEU A 141 -5.27 11.85 -11.29
CA LEU A 141 -4.55 11.95 -12.56
C LEU A 141 -3.13 12.52 -12.36
N ILE A 142 -3.00 13.58 -11.56
CA ILE A 142 -1.70 14.18 -11.21
C ILE A 142 -0.85 13.16 -10.45
N MET A 143 -1.38 12.46 -9.45
CA MET A 143 -0.66 11.42 -8.72
C MET A 143 -0.16 10.32 -9.67
N SER A 144 -1.00 9.88 -10.60
CA SER A 144 -0.63 8.89 -11.62
C SER A 144 0.51 9.39 -12.51
N PHE A 145 0.48 10.65 -12.91
CA PHE A 145 1.51 11.26 -13.75
C PHE A 145 2.87 11.34 -13.03
N PHE A 146 2.87 11.63 -11.73
CA PHE A 146 4.08 11.66 -10.90
C PHE A 146 4.50 10.28 -10.36
N GLY A 147 3.80 9.22 -10.71
CA GLY A 147 4.11 7.87 -10.22
C GLY A 147 3.88 7.67 -8.72
N VAL A 148 3.04 8.52 -8.11
CA VAL A 148 2.70 8.40 -6.69
C VAL A 148 1.63 7.32 -6.53
N GLY A 149 2.02 6.20 -5.91
CA GLY A 149 1.11 5.09 -5.64
C GLY A 149 0.09 5.41 -4.55
N LEU A 150 -1.09 4.80 -4.68
CA LEU A 150 -2.09 4.80 -3.62
C LEU A 150 -1.62 3.90 -2.48
N ASN A 151 -1.27 4.51 -1.36
CA ASN A 151 -0.92 3.83 -0.12
C ASN A 151 -1.80 4.33 1.03
N ARG A 152 -1.74 3.69 2.20
CA ARG A 152 -2.58 4.06 3.35
C ARG A 152 -2.44 5.53 3.75
N THR A 153 -1.24 6.09 3.64
CA THR A 153 -0.98 7.49 3.99
C THR A 153 -1.60 8.45 2.98
N SER A 154 -1.45 8.16 1.67
CA SER A 154 -2.09 8.97 0.63
C SER A 154 -3.61 8.91 0.70
N LEU A 155 -4.18 7.75 1.05
CA LEU A 155 -5.62 7.57 1.24
C LEU A 155 -6.15 8.40 2.42
N ALA A 156 -5.44 8.41 3.56
CA ALA A 156 -5.80 9.26 4.70
C ALA A 156 -5.76 10.76 4.33
N GLY A 157 -4.73 11.18 3.59
CA GLY A 157 -4.64 12.55 3.05
C GLY A 157 -5.81 12.91 2.14
N PHE A 158 -6.26 11.98 1.31
CA PHE A 158 -7.43 12.16 0.45
C PHE A 158 -8.73 12.42 1.23
N ILE A 159 -8.97 11.64 2.28
CA ILE A 159 -10.17 11.80 3.12
C ILE A 159 -10.20 13.18 3.77
N ILE A 160 -9.05 13.64 4.31
CA ILE A 160 -8.93 14.96 4.92
C ILE A 160 -9.12 16.06 3.87
N ALA A 161 -8.45 15.97 2.73
CA ALA A 161 -8.54 16.95 1.65
C ALA A 161 -9.95 17.04 1.08
N MET A 162 -10.67 15.90 0.97
CA MET A 162 -12.05 15.87 0.49
C MET A 162 -13.00 16.68 1.41
N GLY A 163 -12.86 16.54 2.74
CA GLY A 163 -13.62 17.35 3.69
C GLY A 163 -13.40 18.85 3.48
N MET A 164 -12.14 19.26 3.39
CA MET A 164 -11.79 20.69 3.17
C MET A 164 -12.29 21.22 1.81
N LEU A 165 -12.26 20.40 0.76
CA LEU A 165 -12.76 20.77 -0.57
C LEU A 165 -14.27 20.99 -0.57
N VAL A 166 -15.02 20.12 0.09
CA VAL A 166 -16.48 20.24 0.20
C VAL A 166 -16.85 21.51 0.91
N ASP A 167 -16.22 21.82 2.05
CA ASP A 167 -16.51 23.03 2.83
C ASP A 167 -16.24 24.30 2.03
N ASN A 168 -15.14 24.38 1.31
CA ASN A 168 -14.85 25.52 0.44
C ASN A 168 -15.87 25.64 -0.70
N ALA A 169 -16.26 24.55 -1.33
CA ALA A 169 -17.26 24.56 -2.40
C ALA A 169 -18.64 25.00 -1.91
N ILE A 170 -19.02 24.61 -0.69
CA ILE A 170 -20.28 25.05 -0.04
C ILE A 170 -20.25 26.56 0.17
N VAL A 171 -19.20 27.10 0.79
CA VAL A 171 -19.07 28.53 1.09
C VAL A 171 -19.16 29.38 -0.19
N VAL A 172 -18.42 29.00 -1.23
CA VAL A 172 -18.46 29.72 -2.52
C VAL A 172 -19.84 29.67 -3.15
N THR A 173 -20.49 28.51 -3.13
CA THR A 173 -21.82 28.34 -3.74
C THR A 173 -22.90 29.08 -2.96
N ASP A 174 -22.85 29.06 -1.64
CA ASP A 174 -23.79 29.76 -0.78
C ASP A 174 -23.68 31.27 -0.96
N ASN A 175 -22.49 31.85 -0.93
CA ASN A 175 -22.24 33.24 -1.20
C ASN A 175 -22.78 33.66 -2.57
N ALA A 176 -22.56 32.86 -3.59
CA ALA A 176 -23.07 33.13 -4.94
C ALA A 176 -24.61 33.07 -4.98
N GLN A 177 -25.23 32.11 -4.30
CA GLN A 177 -26.71 32.01 -4.21
C GLN A 177 -27.33 33.21 -3.47
N ILE A 178 -26.74 33.62 -2.36
CA ILE A 178 -27.19 34.80 -1.60
C ILE A 178 -27.11 36.07 -2.47
N ALA A 179 -26.01 36.24 -3.23
CA ALA A 179 -25.87 37.38 -4.13
C ALA A 179 -26.91 37.37 -5.25
N ILE A 180 -27.19 36.21 -5.85
CA ILE A 180 -28.24 36.05 -6.87
C ILE A 180 -29.63 36.37 -6.27
N ALA A 181 -29.91 35.89 -5.06
CA ALA A 181 -31.18 36.18 -4.36
C ALA A 181 -31.37 37.66 -4.06
N ARG A 182 -30.28 38.42 -3.89
CA ARG A 182 -30.28 39.88 -3.72
C ARG A 182 -30.38 40.65 -5.04
N GLY A 183 -30.53 39.96 -6.17
CA GLY A 183 -30.71 40.60 -7.50
C GLY A 183 -29.41 40.94 -8.22
N VAL A 184 -28.26 40.46 -7.75
CA VAL A 184 -26.98 40.62 -8.47
C VAL A 184 -26.97 39.72 -9.70
N ASP A 185 -26.43 40.25 -10.81
CA ASP A 185 -26.29 39.47 -12.04
C ASP A 185 -25.54 38.14 -11.80
N ARG A 186 -26.03 37.06 -12.37
CA ARG A 186 -25.53 35.70 -12.15
C ARG A 186 -24.03 35.58 -12.34
N ARG A 187 -23.51 36.20 -13.42
CA ARG A 187 -22.08 36.12 -13.74
C ARG A 187 -21.24 36.83 -12.69
N LYS A 188 -21.70 38.01 -12.26
CA LYS A 188 -21.03 38.78 -11.23
C LYS A 188 -21.10 38.08 -9.87
N ALA A 189 -22.26 37.56 -9.49
CA ALA A 189 -22.43 36.80 -8.24
C ALA A 189 -21.52 35.56 -8.14
N LEU A 190 -21.31 34.86 -9.24
CA LEU A 190 -20.40 33.71 -9.28
C LEU A 190 -18.92 34.12 -9.15
N ILE A 191 -18.52 35.21 -9.79
CA ILE A 191 -17.15 35.75 -9.68
C ILE A 191 -16.89 36.25 -8.26
N ASP A 192 -17.80 37.07 -7.72
CA ASP A 192 -17.67 37.64 -6.40
C ASP A 192 -17.73 36.57 -5.28
N GLY A 193 -18.57 35.53 -5.47
CA GLY A 193 -18.64 34.38 -4.58
C GLY A 193 -17.36 33.53 -4.55
N ALA A 194 -16.68 33.45 -5.69
CA ALA A 194 -15.40 32.73 -5.79
C ALA A 194 -14.21 33.54 -5.28
N THR A 195 -14.21 34.87 -5.45
CA THR A 195 -13.08 35.73 -5.07
C THR A 195 -13.19 36.28 -3.65
N GLY A 196 -14.42 36.45 -3.13
CA GLY A 196 -14.66 36.98 -1.79
C GLY A 196 -13.98 36.22 -0.65
N PRO A 197 -14.08 34.88 -0.58
CA PRO A 197 -13.45 34.08 0.48
C PRO A 197 -11.93 34.03 0.46
N GLN A 198 -11.28 34.52 -0.60
CA GLN A 198 -9.80 34.49 -0.71
C GLN A 198 -9.11 35.53 0.15
N TRP A 199 -9.83 36.48 0.73
CA TRP A 199 -9.29 37.61 1.47
C TRP A 199 -9.76 37.66 2.93
N GLY A 200 -10.27 36.55 3.45
CA GLY A 200 -10.72 36.41 4.83
C GLY A 200 -9.84 35.48 5.68
#